data_53bfd79c1e29f49332f87119167ef087
#
_entry.id   53bfd79c1e29f49332f87119167ef087
#
_cell.length_a   1.000
_cell.length_b   1.000
_cell.length_c   1.000
_cell.angle_alpha   90.00
_cell.angle_beta   90.00
_cell.angle_gamma   90.00
#
_symmetry.space_group_name_H-M   'P 1'
#
loop_
_entity.id
_entity.type
_entity.pdbx_description
1 polymer ?
#
loop_
_entity_poly.entity_id
_entity_poly.type
_entity_poly.pdbx_seq_one_letter_code
_entity_poly.pdbx_strand_id
1 'polypeptide(L)'
;AWAIAQATGARGARLALTYQGRFEDHVTELAQGLDRPLILPCDVASDADIDRVMAHVEQEFGGLDFIVHGAAFAPREELTAPFNQTSREGFRVALDISTYSLIALTRAAVPLMEKRGGGSVLTLSYLGSERVFPNYNVMGVAKAALEATVRYLAADIGPRNIRVNAVSAGPIKTLAAAGISGFSNILGIYR
;
A
#
# COMPACT_ATOMS: atom_id res chain seq x y z
N ALA A 1 4.80 -5.30 3.62
CA ALA A 1 3.59 -6.12 3.35
C ALA A 1 3.84 -7.62 3.61
N TRP A 2 4.96 -8.22 3.16
CA TRP A 2 5.19 -9.66 3.27
C TRP A 2 5.08 -10.23 4.71
N ALA A 3 5.75 -9.62 5.68
CA ALA A 3 5.66 -10.05 7.09
C ALA A 3 4.21 -10.03 7.65
N ILE A 4 3.38 -9.10 7.15
CA ILE A 4 1.96 -9.05 7.52
C ILE A 4 1.22 -10.24 6.91
N ALA A 5 1.47 -10.56 5.63
CA ALA A 5 0.87 -11.72 4.98
C ALA A 5 1.24 -13.03 5.70
N GLN A 6 2.52 -13.21 6.07
CA GLN A 6 2.95 -14.37 6.86
C GLN A 6 2.24 -14.44 8.22
N ALA A 7 2.18 -13.32 8.94
CA ALA A 7 1.58 -13.28 10.28
C ALA A 7 0.08 -13.54 10.28
N THR A 8 -0.65 -13.04 9.26
CA THR A 8 -2.08 -13.26 9.11
C THR A 8 -2.38 -14.66 8.56
N GLY A 9 -1.61 -15.14 7.58
CA GLY A 9 -1.72 -16.51 7.06
C GLY A 9 -1.49 -17.56 8.14
N ALA A 10 -0.46 -17.37 8.99
CA ALA A 10 -0.20 -18.26 10.14
C ALA A 10 -1.35 -18.30 11.17
N ARG A 11 -2.28 -17.36 11.10
CA ARG A 11 -3.52 -17.30 11.92
C ARG A 11 -4.77 -17.78 11.17
N GLY A 12 -4.58 -18.41 10.01
CA GLY A 12 -5.67 -18.98 9.22
C GLY A 12 -6.38 -18.01 8.29
N ALA A 13 -5.81 -16.81 8.03
CA ALA A 13 -6.38 -15.92 7.02
C ALA A 13 -6.18 -16.50 5.62
N ARG A 14 -7.25 -16.53 4.81
CA ARG A 14 -7.14 -16.72 3.36
C ARG A 14 -6.65 -15.44 2.72
N LEU A 15 -5.64 -15.51 1.89
CA LEU A 15 -4.95 -14.33 1.38
C LEU A 15 -5.06 -14.20 -0.13
N ALA A 16 -5.32 -12.99 -0.60
CA ALA A 16 -5.08 -12.57 -1.97
C ALA A 16 -3.86 -11.64 -1.99
N LEU A 17 -2.85 -12.01 -2.74
CA LEU A 17 -1.63 -11.24 -2.95
C LEU A 17 -1.67 -10.62 -4.34
N THR A 18 -1.39 -9.34 -4.43
CA THR A 18 -1.35 -8.65 -5.71
C THR A 18 0.08 -8.26 -6.08
N TYR A 19 0.36 -8.25 -7.37
CA TYR A 19 1.63 -7.83 -7.92
C TYR A 19 1.43 -6.96 -9.16
N GLN A 20 2.41 -6.12 -9.46
CA GLN A 20 2.45 -5.35 -10.70
C GLN A 20 3.49 -5.95 -11.66
N GLY A 21 3.03 -6.30 -12.88
CA GLY A 21 3.87 -6.65 -14.02
C GLY A 21 4.97 -7.69 -13.68
N ARG A 22 6.22 -7.27 -13.77
CA ARG A 22 7.43 -8.10 -13.63
C ARG A 22 7.67 -8.76 -12.25
N PHE A 23 6.80 -8.55 -11.28
CA PHE A 23 6.98 -9.08 -9.93
C PHE A 23 6.23 -10.40 -9.69
N GLU A 24 5.63 -11.00 -10.72
CA GLU A 24 4.86 -12.25 -10.61
C GLU A 24 5.69 -13.39 -10.00
N ASP A 25 6.83 -13.71 -10.61
CA ASP A 25 7.69 -14.79 -10.13
C ASP A 25 8.12 -14.61 -8.68
N HIS A 26 8.49 -13.37 -8.32
CA HIS A 26 8.93 -13.06 -6.96
C HIS A 26 7.79 -13.21 -5.94
N VAL A 27 6.58 -12.77 -6.27
CA VAL A 27 5.42 -12.93 -5.37
C VAL A 27 4.99 -14.39 -5.29
N THR A 28 5.03 -15.12 -6.39
CA THR A 28 4.73 -16.56 -6.45
C THR A 28 5.72 -17.36 -5.59
N GLU A 29 7.02 -17.07 -5.68
CA GLU A 29 8.04 -17.71 -4.84
C GLU A 29 7.79 -17.44 -3.34
N LEU A 30 7.57 -16.19 -2.96
CA LEU A 30 7.23 -15.84 -1.58
C LEU A 30 5.97 -16.58 -1.10
N ALA A 31 4.96 -16.68 -1.94
CA ALA A 31 3.66 -17.24 -1.60
C ALA A 31 3.67 -18.76 -1.36
N GLN A 32 4.73 -19.49 -1.74
CA GLN A 32 4.86 -20.94 -1.53
C GLN A 32 4.75 -21.36 -0.06
N GLY A 33 5.01 -20.45 0.88
CA GLY A 33 4.86 -20.67 2.33
C GLY A 33 3.46 -20.41 2.89
N LEU A 34 2.49 -20.05 2.06
CA LEU A 34 1.12 -19.73 2.46
C LEU A 34 0.15 -20.83 2.03
N ASP A 35 -0.95 -20.98 2.75
CA ASP A 35 -2.00 -21.94 2.39
C ASP A 35 -2.87 -21.41 1.25
N ARG A 36 -2.63 -21.91 0.04
CA ARG A 36 -3.40 -21.65 -1.19
C ARG A 36 -3.79 -20.17 -1.39
N PRO A 37 -2.82 -19.23 -1.42
CA PRO A 37 -3.12 -17.83 -1.64
C PRO A 37 -3.57 -17.60 -3.08
N LEU A 38 -4.48 -16.65 -3.29
CA LEU A 38 -4.70 -16.08 -4.63
C LEU A 38 -3.52 -15.18 -4.97
N ILE A 39 -3.02 -15.28 -6.20
CA ILE A 39 -1.94 -14.43 -6.72
C ILE A 39 -2.47 -13.75 -7.99
N LEU A 40 -2.68 -12.44 -7.94
CA LEU A 40 -3.42 -11.70 -8.96
C LEU A 40 -2.62 -10.48 -9.45
N PRO A 41 -2.53 -10.28 -10.78
CA PRO A 41 -1.97 -9.04 -11.31
C PRO A 41 -2.86 -7.85 -10.96
N CYS A 42 -2.25 -6.75 -10.52
CA CYS A 42 -2.95 -5.51 -10.22
C CYS A 42 -2.02 -4.31 -10.37
N ASP A 43 -2.31 -3.44 -11.30
CA ASP A 43 -1.78 -2.08 -11.29
C ASP A 43 -2.77 -1.21 -10.52
N VAL A 44 -2.33 -0.65 -9.39
CA VAL A 44 -3.18 0.21 -8.55
C VAL A 44 -3.50 1.56 -9.17
N ALA A 45 -2.87 1.91 -10.29
CA ALA A 45 -3.22 3.05 -11.13
C ALA A 45 -4.35 2.74 -12.14
N SER A 46 -4.84 1.50 -12.18
CA SER A 46 -5.91 1.03 -13.06
C SER A 46 -7.14 0.61 -12.26
N ASP A 47 -8.21 1.39 -12.34
CA ASP A 47 -9.49 1.02 -11.73
C ASP A 47 -9.99 -0.34 -12.25
N ALA A 48 -9.78 -0.64 -13.54
CA ALA A 48 -10.17 -1.92 -14.14
C ALA A 48 -9.41 -3.11 -13.54
N ASP A 49 -8.14 -2.94 -13.18
CA ASP A 49 -7.36 -3.98 -12.50
C ASP A 49 -7.86 -4.20 -11.08
N ILE A 50 -8.15 -3.11 -10.37
CA ILE A 50 -8.71 -3.15 -9.01
C ILE A 50 -10.07 -3.88 -9.03
N ASP A 51 -10.95 -3.52 -9.94
CA ASP A 51 -12.28 -4.15 -10.07
C ASP A 51 -12.17 -5.65 -10.38
N ARG A 52 -11.25 -6.03 -11.26
CA ARG A 52 -10.97 -7.43 -11.61
C ARG A 52 -10.48 -8.23 -10.39
N VAL A 53 -9.57 -7.66 -9.60
CA VAL A 53 -9.08 -8.28 -8.36
C VAL A 53 -10.23 -8.47 -7.37
N MET A 54 -11.07 -7.45 -7.17
CA MET A 54 -12.19 -7.54 -6.23
C MET A 54 -13.23 -8.56 -6.67
N ALA A 55 -13.48 -8.69 -7.99
CA ALA A 55 -14.37 -9.73 -8.51
C ALA A 55 -13.83 -11.15 -8.23
N HIS A 56 -12.52 -11.39 -8.40
CA HIS A 56 -11.90 -12.67 -8.04
C HIS A 56 -11.97 -12.94 -6.54
N VAL A 57 -11.71 -11.94 -5.70
CA VAL A 57 -11.82 -12.05 -4.24
C VAL A 57 -13.26 -12.38 -3.84
N GLU A 58 -14.24 -11.75 -4.46
CA GLU A 58 -15.65 -12.04 -4.22
C GLU A 58 -16.00 -13.49 -4.58
N GLN A 59 -15.58 -13.94 -5.78
CA GLN A 59 -15.83 -15.29 -6.27
C GLN A 59 -15.24 -16.36 -5.34
N GLU A 60 -14.00 -16.17 -4.90
CA GLU A 60 -13.24 -17.17 -4.15
C GLU A 60 -13.48 -17.12 -2.65
N PHE A 61 -13.70 -15.90 -2.10
CA PHE A 61 -13.81 -15.69 -0.66
C PHE A 61 -15.25 -15.35 -0.22
N GLY A 62 -16.10 -14.87 -1.12
CA GLY A 62 -17.48 -14.46 -0.83
C GLY A 62 -17.58 -13.13 -0.08
N GLY A 63 -16.47 -12.50 0.26
CA GLY A 63 -16.39 -11.24 1.00
C GLY A 63 -14.97 -10.95 1.44
N LEU A 64 -14.75 -9.83 2.11
CA LEU A 64 -13.43 -9.37 2.50
C LEU A 64 -13.42 -8.84 3.93
N ASP A 65 -12.49 -9.28 4.76
CA ASP A 65 -12.38 -8.87 6.15
C ASP A 65 -11.35 -7.75 6.36
N PHE A 66 -10.28 -7.75 5.55
CA PHE A 66 -9.27 -6.69 5.64
C PHE A 66 -8.50 -6.47 4.34
N ILE A 67 -7.94 -5.27 4.20
CA ILE A 67 -6.95 -4.91 3.18
C ILE A 67 -5.68 -4.39 3.85
N VAL A 68 -4.54 -4.76 3.28
CA VAL A 68 -3.25 -4.14 3.55
C VAL A 68 -2.77 -3.42 2.29
N HIS A 69 -2.89 -2.10 2.28
CA HIS A 69 -2.39 -1.25 1.22
C HIS A 69 -0.91 -0.98 1.42
N GLY A 70 -0.07 -1.55 0.57
CA GLY A 70 1.38 -1.39 0.60
C GLY A 70 1.97 -0.73 -0.65
N ALA A 71 1.13 -0.24 -1.56
CA ALA A 71 1.58 0.43 -2.77
C ALA A 71 2.25 1.78 -2.46
N ALA A 72 3.42 2.01 -3.04
CA ALA A 72 4.12 3.28 -3.00
C ALA A 72 5.13 3.34 -4.14
N PHE A 73 5.14 4.44 -4.88
CA PHE A 73 6.08 4.66 -5.97
C PHE A 73 6.28 6.16 -6.23
N ALA A 74 7.51 6.52 -6.56
CA ALA A 74 7.87 7.78 -7.20
C ALA A 74 8.99 7.51 -8.21
N PRO A 75 9.05 8.22 -9.35
CA PRO A 75 10.19 8.17 -10.25
C PRO A 75 11.48 8.52 -9.50
N ARG A 76 12.57 7.82 -9.83
CA ARG A 76 13.83 7.95 -9.09
C ARG A 76 14.40 9.38 -9.14
N GLU A 77 14.26 10.05 -10.27
CA GLU A 77 14.67 11.44 -10.49
C GLU A 77 13.99 12.38 -9.49
N GLU A 78 12.74 12.15 -9.15
CA GLU A 78 11.97 12.95 -8.20
C GLU A 78 12.43 12.79 -6.74
N LEU A 79 13.16 11.71 -6.47
CA LEU A 79 13.76 11.46 -5.16
C LEU A 79 15.18 12.03 -5.04
N THR A 80 15.89 12.17 -6.16
CA THR A 80 17.31 12.57 -6.16
C THR A 80 17.55 14.02 -6.57
N ALA A 81 16.66 14.61 -7.36
CA ALA A 81 16.72 16.02 -7.74
C ALA A 81 16.37 16.96 -6.57
N PRO A 82 16.76 18.24 -6.59
CA PRO A 82 16.27 19.23 -5.65
C PRO A 82 14.72 19.25 -5.63
N PHE A 83 14.11 19.27 -4.44
CA PHE A 83 12.66 19.16 -4.32
C PHE A 83 11.88 20.24 -5.07
N ASN A 84 12.41 21.48 -5.15
CA ASN A 84 11.77 22.57 -5.92
C ASN A 84 11.80 22.37 -7.44
N GLN A 85 12.47 21.33 -7.91
CA GLN A 85 12.50 20.92 -9.32
C GLN A 85 11.59 19.71 -9.60
N THR A 86 10.82 19.26 -8.62
CA THR A 86 9.85 18.17 -8.80
C THR A 86 8.93 18.46 -9.99
N SER A 87 8.91 17.55 -10.94
CA SER A 87 8.10 17.70 -12.15
C SER A 87 6.60 17.52 -11.83
N ARG A 88 5.74 18.18 -12.64
CA ARG A 88 4.28 18.00 -12.50
C ARG A 88 3.87 16.54 -12.67
N GLU A 89 4.48 15.86 -13.64
CA GLU A 89 4.16 14.43 -13.90
C GLU A 89 4.67 13.53 -12.79
N GLY A 90 5.90 13.72 -12.31
CA GLY A 90 6.42 12.94 -11.20
C GLY A 90 5.63 13.13 -9.91
N PHE A 91 5.18 14.36 -9.63
CA PHE A 91 4.28 14.66 -8.53
C PHE A 91 2.93 13.92 -8.69
N ARG A 92 2.32 14.00 -9.89
CA ARG A 92 1.07 13.32 -10.20
C ARG A 92 1.17 11.81 -9.98
N VAL A 93 2.19 11.18 -10.55
CA VAL A 93 2.43 9.73 -10.44
C VAL A 93 2.65 9.30 -8.98
N ALA A 94 3.44 10.07 -8.22
CA ALA A 94 3.70 9.75 -6.82
C ALA A 94 2.43 9.81 -5.97
N LEU A 95 1.58 10.82 -6.16
CA LEU A 95 0.31 10.96 -5.43
C LEU A 95 -0.72 9.92 -5.89
N ASP A 96 -0.81 9.64 -7.18
CA ASP A 96 -1.73 8.66 -7.74
C ASP A 96 -1.47 7.26 -7.15
N ILE A 97 -0.23 6.77 -7.29
CA ILE A 97 0.12 5.42 -6.84
C ILE A 97 0.22 5.32 -5.32
N SER A 98 0.77 6.34 -4.64
CA SER A 98 1.08 6.22 -3.21
C SER A 98 -0.03 6.74 -2.29
N THR A 99 -1.05 7.42 -2.82
CA THR A 99 -2.12 8.03 -2.03
C THR A 99 -3.50 7.68 -2.59
N TYR A 100 -3.79 8.06 -3.85
CA TYR A 100 -5.12 7.86 -4.42
C TYR A 100 -5.50 6.39 -4.53
N SER A 101 -4.54 5.52 -4.78
CA SER A 101 -4.77 4.07 -4.83
C SER A 101 -5.38 3.49 -3.54
N LEU A 102 -5.13 4.10 -2.37
CA LEU A 102 -5.83 3.73 -1.13
C LEU A 102 -7.34 4.01 -1.23
N ILE A 103 -7.71 5.16 -1.80
CA ILE A 103 -9.13 5.51 -2.02
C ILE A 103 -9.77 4.52 -3.00
N ALA A 104 -9.11 4.29 -4.13
CA ALA A 104 -9.62 3.41 -5.19
C ALA A 104 -9.82 1.98 -4.70
N LEU A 105 -8.81 1.39 -4.04
CA LEU A 105 -8.89 0.06 -3.44
C LEU A 105 -9.97 -0.02 -2.35
N THR A 106 -10.06 0.98 -1.47
CA THR A 106 -11.07 1.01 -0.41
C THR A 106 -12.47 1.10 -1.00
N ARG A 107 -12.68 1.96 -1.99
CA ARG A 107 -13.97 2.10 -2.70
C ARG A 107 -14.45 0.76 -3.25
N ALA A 108 -13.58 0.03 -3.93
CA ALA A 108 -13.92 -1.26 -4.52
C ALA A 108 -14.11 -2.38 -3.47
N ALA A 109 -13.44 -2.30 -2.33
CA ALA A 109 -13.50 -3.29 -1.26
C ALA A 109 -14.71 -3.14 -0.32
N VAL A 110 -15.20 -1.93 -0.13
CA VAL A 110 -16.27 -1.63 0.83
C VAL A 110 -17.50 -2.53 0.65
N PRO A 111 -18.03 -2.80 -0.56
CA PRO A 111 -19.17 -3.71 -0.72
C PRO A 111 -18.88 -5.15 -0.22
N LEU A 112 -17.63 -5.61 -0.41
CA LEU A 112 -17.22 -6.95 0.03
C LEU A 112 -17.04 -7.01 1.56
N MET A 113 -16.58 -5.92 2.17
CA MET A 113 -16.47 -5.80 3.62
C MET A 113 -17.87 -5.74 4.29
N GLU A 114 -18.81 -5.04 3.70
CA GLU A 114 -20.19 -4.98 4.19
C GLU A 114 -20.86 -6.36 4.21
N LYS A 115 -20.55 -7.24 3.25
CA LYS A 115 -21.00 -8.64 3.25
C LYS A 115 -20.51 -9.42 4.47
N ARG A 116 -19.40 -8.98 5.08
CA ARG A 116 -18.83 -9.54 6.33
C ARG A 116 -19.31 -8.81 7.59
N GLY A 117 -20.13 -7.76 7.44
CA GLY A 117 -20.59 -6.93 8.55
C GLY A 117 -19.58 -5.88 9.01
N GLY A 118 -18.59 -5.59 8.20
CA GLY A 118 -17.53 -4.61 8.44
C GLY A 118 -16.16 -5.10 8.01
N GLY A 119 -15.11 -4.31 8.31
CA GLY A 119 -13.77 -4.68 7.90
C GLY A 119 -12.68 -3.77 8.44
N SER A 120 -11.45 -3.99 7.95
CA SER A 120 -10.28 -3.21 8.33
C SER A 120 -9.41 -2.88 7.13
N VAL A 121 -9.11 -1.62 6.94
CA VAL A 121 -8.14 -1.12 5.95
C VAL A 121 -6.90 -0.66 6.68
N LEU A 122 -5.74 -1.18 6.30
CA LEU A 122 -4.44 -0.81 6.84
C LEU A 122 -3.55 -0.31 5.71
N THR A 123 -2.91 0.84 5.90
CA THR A 123 -1.86 1.33 5.01
C THR A 123 -0.53 1.48 5.70
N LEU A 124 0.55 1.58 4.93
CA LEU A 124 1.91 1.73 5.44
C LEU A 124 2.39 3.16 5.18
N SER A 125 2.60 3.91 6.25
CA SER A 125 3.19 5.24 6.23
C SER A 125 4.64 5.23 6.71
N TYR A 126 5.24 6.40 6.78
CA TYR A 126 6.60 6.61 7.24
C TYR A 126 6.73 8.01 7.84
N LEU A 127 7.60 8.17 8.83
CA LEU A 127 7.85 9.45 9.52
C LEU A 127 8.21 10.62 8.57
N GLY A 128 8.59 10.31 7.33
CA GLY A 128 8.76 11.30 6.27
C GLY A 128 7.50 12.10 5.90
N SER A 129 6.32 11.70 6.39
CA SER A 129 5.08 12.49 6.33
C SER A 129 5.13 13.73 7.22
N GLU A 130 5.89 13.69 8.32
CA GLU A 130 5.96 14.75 9.35
C GLU A 130 7.32 15.44 9.37
N ARG A 131 8.39 14.74 8.99
CA ARG A 131 9.77 15.24 9.04
C ARG A 131 10.45 15.09 7.69
N VAL A 132 11.34 16.04 7.38
CA VAL A 132 12.12 16.01 6.15
C VAL A 132 13.27 15.01 6.29
N PHE A 133 13.33 14.08 5.35
CA PHE A 133 14.46 13.16 5.16
C PHE A 133 15.11 13.42 3.81
N PRO A 134 16.44 13.48 3.74
CA PRO A 134 17.16 13.61 2.47
C PRO A 134 16.76 12.49 1.50
N ASN A 135 16.55 12.84 0.23
CA ASN A 135 16.19 11.91 -0.85
C ASN A 135 14.82 11.20 -0.66
N TYR A 136 13.95 11.73 0.20
CA TYR A 136 12.58 11.24 0.31
C TYR A 136 11.59 12.16 -0.43
N ASN A 137 11.88 13.43 -0.52
CA ASN A 137 11.26 14.45 -1.39
C ASN A 137 9.73 14.27 -1.58
N VAL A 138 9.27 14.07 -2.82
CA VAL A 138 7.86 13.94 -3.16
C VAL A 138 7.15 12.79 -2.41
N MET A 139 7.88 11.75 -2.02
CA MET A 139 7.31 10.67 -1.20
C MET A 139 6.90 11.14 0.19
N GLY A 140 7.61 12.12 0.78
CA GLY A 140 7.18 12.73 2.04
C GLY A 140 5.82 13.40 1.90
N VAL A 141 5.63 14.17 0.82
CA VAL A 141 4.34 14.80 0.50
C VAL A 141 3.25 13.74 0.26
N ALA A 142 3.56 12.69 -0.50
CA ALA A 142 2.61 11.61 -0.74
C ALA A 142 2.22 10.88 0.56
N LYS A 143 3.16 10.66 1.50
CA LYS A 143 2.86 10.03 2.79
C LYS A 143 2.04 10.94 3.71
N ALA A 144 2.27 12.26 3.70
CA ALA A 144 1.43 13.22 4.41
C ALA A 144 -0.01 13.22 3.87
N ALA A 145 -0.16 13.22 2.53
CA ALA A 145 -1.46 13.10 1.88
C ALA A 145 -2.13 11.74 2.19
N LEU A 146 -1.38 10.64 2.22
CA LEU A 146 -1.88 9.31 2.58
C LEU A 146 -2.45 9.30 4.01
N GLU A 147 -1.76 9.89 4.98
CA GLU A 147 -2.24 9.97 6.36
C GLU A 147 -3.49 10.86 6.51
N ALA A 148 -3.57 11.94 5.74
CA ALA A 148 -4.80 12.72 5.66
C ALA A 148 -5.94 11.87 5.06
N THR A 149 -5.68 11.14 3.99
CA THR A 149 -6.65 10.24 3.35
C THR A 149 -7.18 9.18 4.31
N VAL A 150 -6.32 8.59 5.16
CA VAL A 150 -6.73 7.65 6.21
C VAL A 150 -7.78 8.27 7.13
N ARG A 151 -7.58 9.51 7.58
CA ARG A 151 -8.52 10.20 8.47
C ARG A 151 -9.88 10.45 7.81
N TYR A 152 -9.87 10.90 6.55
CA TYR A 152 -11.11 11.14 5.80
C TYR A 152 -11.85 9.83 5.52
N LEU A 153 -11.17 8.79 5.08
CA LEU A 153 -11.80 7.47 4.89
C LEU A 153 -12.35 6.90 6.19
N ALA A 154 -11.60 7.01 7.31
CA ALA A 154 -12.07 6.53 8.60
C ALA A 154 -13.35 7.25 9.08
N ALA A 155 -13.46 8.56 8.82
CA ALA A 155 -14.67 9.32 9.14
C ALA A 155 -15.85 8.94 8.23
N ASP A 156 -15.60 8.72 6.93
CA ASP A 156 -16.62 8.43 5.93
C ASP A 156 -17.22 7.01 6.09
N ILE A 157 -16.37 5.99 6.20
CA ILE A 157 -16.80 4.59 6.22
C ILE A 157 -16.83 3.95 7.62
N GLY A 158 -16.39 4.66 8.65
CA GLY A 158 -16.47 4.21 10.04
C GLY A 158 -17.88 3.83 10.50
N PRO A 159 -18.95 4.61 10.17
CA PRO A 159 -20.33 4.24 10.46
C PRO A 159 -20.78 2.90 9.83
N ARG A 160 -20.08 2.43 8.78
CA ARG A 160 -20.31 1.14 8.12
C ARG A 160 -19.52 -0.01 8.78
N ASN A 161 -19.00 0.20 9.99
CA ASN A 161 -18.15 -0.75 10.72
C ASN A 161 -16.85 -1.13 9.98
N ILE A 162 -16.29 -0.18 9.22
CA ILE A 162 -15.02 -0.37 8.50
C ILE A 162 -13.99 0.59 9.08
N ARG A 163 -12.93 0.04 9.69
CA ARG A 163 -11.86 0.83 10.30
C ARG A 163 -10.75 1.08 9.29
N VAL A 164 -10.21 2.29 9.27
CA VAL A 164 -9.08 2.66 8.40
C VAL A 164 -7.94 3.19 9.26
N ASN A 165 -6.76 2.58 9.14
CA ASN A 165 -5.59 2.93 9.95
C ASN A 165 -4.31 2.94 9.11
N ALA A 166 -3.29 3.62 9.62
CA ALA A 166 -1.94 3.59 9.08
C ALA A 166 -0.95 3.08 10.13
N VAL A 167 0.06 2.34 9.67
CA VAL A 167 1.25 2.02 10.45
C VAL A 167 2.39 2.88 9.92
N SER A 168 2.91 3.79 10.75
CA SER A 168 4.16 4.50 10.49
C SER A 168 5.31 3.57 10.85
N ALA A 169 5.75 2.80 9.87
CA ALA A 169 6.84 1.84 10.04
C ALA A 169 8.19 2.56 10.12
N GLY A 170 9.09 2.07 10.97
CA GLY A 170 10.49 2.49 10.95
C GLY A 170 11.19 2.09 9.63
N PRO A 171 12.43 2.51 9.42
CA PRO A 171 13.19 2.16 8.23
C PRO A 171 13.50 0.66 8.21
N ILE A 172 12.87 -0.05 7.29
CA ILE A 172 13.05 -1.49 7.08
C ILE A 172 13.74 -1.71 5.73
N LYS A 173 14.73 -2.58 5.70
CA LYS A 173 15.40 -2.96 4.45
C LYS A 173 14.43 -3.71 3.55
N THR A 174 13.97 -3.06 2.49
CA THR A 174 13.06 -3.62 1.47
C THR A 174 13.56 -3.26 0.08
N LEU A 175 13.02 -3.89 -0.96
CA LEU A 175 13.29 -3.51 -2.35
C LEU A 175 12.94 -2.04 -2.61
N ALA A 176 11.82 -1.56 -2.08
CA ALA A 176 11.42 -0.15 -2.18
C ALA A 176 12.43 0.79 -1.49
N ALA A 177 12.92 0.42 -0.31
CA ALA A 177 13.91 1.19 0.43
C ALA A 177 15.28 1.25 -0.30
N ALA A 178 15.64 0.23 -1.06
CA ALA A 178 16.86 0.21 -1.87
C ALA A 178 16.85 1.28 -2.99
N GLY A 179 15.68 1.77 -3.40
CA GLY A 179 15.53 2.89 -4.34
C GLY A 179 15.87 4.27 -3.75
N ILE A 180 15.95 4.39 -2.43
CA ILE A 180 16.24 5.65 -1.74
C ILE A 180 17.76 5.80 -1.56
N SER A 181 18.36 6.77 -2.22
CA SER A 181 19.79 7.06 -2.08
C SER A 181 20.11 7.46 -0.64
N GLY A 182 21.14 6.82 -0.03
CA GLY A 182 21.52 7.09 1.34
C GLY A 182 20.64 6.46 2.41
N PHE A 183 19.82 5.45 2.08
CA PHE A 183 18.95 4.75 3.04
C PHE A 183 19.73 4.19 4.26
N SER A 184 20.99 3.80 4.09
CA SER A 184 21.86 3.39 5.20
C SER A 184 22.06 4.48 6.25
N ASN A 185 22.09 5.76 5.85
CA ASN A 185 22.22 6.90 6.77
C ASN A 185 20.92 7.09 7.56
N ILE A 186 19.76 6.84 6.92
CA ILE A 186 18.46 6.87 7.60
C ILE A 186 18.41 5.81 8.70
N LEU A 187 18.92 4.60 8.45
CA LEU A 187 19.03 3.56 9.47
C LEU A 187 19.90 3.96 10.66
N GLY A 188 20.92 4.81 10.45
CA GLY A 188 21.79 5.34 11.50
C GLY A 188 21.10 6.34 12.44
N ILE A 189 20.08 7.05 11.95
CA ILE A 189 19.32 8.06 12.74
C ILE A 189 18.40 7.37 13.77
N TYR A 190 18.03 6.10 13.52
CA TYR A 190 17.11 5.34 14.39
C TYR A 190 17.83 4.38 15.34
N ARG A 191 19.16 4.43 15.39
CA ARG A 191 19.99 3.72 16.37
C ARG A 191 20.39 4.64 17.49
#